data_b5d179027cd5805db0f20ce7e2774c38
#
_entry.id   b5d179027cd5805db0f20ce7e2774c38
#
_cell.length_a   1.000
_cell.length_b   1.000
_cell.length_c   1.000
_cell.angle_alpha   90.00
_cell.angle_beta   90.00
_cell.angle_gamma   90.00
#
_symmetry.space_group_name_H-M   'P 1'
#
loop_
_entity.id
_entity.type
_entity.pdbx_description
1 polymer ?
#
loop_
_entity_poly.entity_id
_entity_poly.type
_entity_poly.pdbx_seq_one_letter_code
_entity_poly.pdbx_strand_id
1 'polypeptide(L)'
;MYLLLYVDDIILTGSDKAFTASIVQLLGSAFDLKDLGLLHYFLGLQIDYTTSGLFVHQSKYATDLLTKFAMVDCKPCKTPCSPNQHLLPNDSSPLSDPSSYKSLVGALQYLTFTRPDLSFAVQQACQYMCSPTQNHFQAAKRILRYIRGTLHFGIAFTPGFPSLSAYCDADWAGDPVDRRSISGIVVFFGNCPITWSAKKQSTVSRSSTEAEYRALASTAAELYWIRMLLRDLGIFLSTPPLMWCDNVNALAIASNPVFHASTKHIEVDYHFVREKVLRKDLMVKFISSNDQLADLFTKGLPSSRFHWLTSKLMWKFPFRLRGDESSDNSSCKIEEIEDEASSVPSIKKAQCKIK
;
A
#
# COMPACT_ATOMS: atom_id res chain seq x y z
N MET A 1 25.56 1.18 4.80
CA MET A 1 25.14 2.05 3.69
C MET A 1 24.42 1.22 2.64
N TYR A 2 23.36 1.76 2.03
CA TYR A 2 22.65 1.15 0.93
C TYR A 2 22.70 2.06 -0.30
N LEU A 3 22.84 1.48 -1.47
CA LEU A 3 22.83 2.15 -2.76
C LEU A 3 21.74 1.53 -3.62
N LEU A 4 20.80 2.33 -4.09
CA LEU A 4 19.77 1.94 -5.05
C LEU A 4 20.05 2.67 -6.36
N LEU A 5 20.23 1.92 -7.44
CA LEU A 5 20.38 2.43 -8.80
C LEU A 5 19.11 2.16 -9.59
N TYR A 6 18.56 3.21 -10.19
CA TYR A 6 17.41 3.10 -11.09
C TYR A 6 17.62 4.02 -12.29
N VAL A 7 17.93 3.42 -13.44
CA VAL A 7 18.29 4.14 -14.68
C VAL A 7 19.38 5.19 -14.39
N ASP A 8 19.04 6.48 -14.41
CA ASP A 8 19.95 7.60 -14.19
C ASP A 8 19.96 8.10 -12.74
N ASP A 9 19.02 7.64 -11.92
CA ASP A 9 18.86 8.05 -10.53
C ASP A 9 19.62 7.10 -9.58
N ILE A 10 20.44 7.67 -8.70
CA ILE A 10 21.15 6.94 -7.64
C ILE A 10 20.65 7.46 -6.30
N ILE A 11 20.15 6.54 -5.45
CA ILE A 11 19.78 6.86 -4.08
C ILE A 11 20.79 6.23 -3.13
N LEU A 12 21.33 7.06 -2.23
CA LEU A 12 22.28 6.65 -1.21
C LEU A 12 21.70 6.90 0.17
N THR A 13 21.75 5.90 1.04
CA THR A 13 21.35 6.05 2.44
C THR A 13 22.26 5.26 3.37
N GLY A 14 22.46 5.77 4.57
CA GLY A 14 23.31 5.13 5.57
C GLY A 14 23.28 5.88 6.89
N SER A 15 23.69 5.21 7.95
CA SER A 15 23.84 5.79 9.30
C SER A 15 25.04 6.73 9.41
N ASP A 16 26.11 6.51 8.62
CA ASP A 16 27.30 7.35 8.58
C ASP A 16 27.21 8.38 7.45
N LYS A 17 26.97 9.64 7.83
CA LYS A 17 26.84 10.76 6.89
C LYS A 17 28.18 11.07 6.19
N ALA A 18 29.32 10.94 6.89
CA ALA A 18 30.64 11.23 6.34
C ALA A 18 31.03 10.17 5.29
N PHE A 19 30.79 8.91 5.58
CA PHE A 19 31.00 7.81 4.65
C PHE A 19 30.09 7.94 3.41
N THR A 20 28.83 8.28 3.60
CA THR A 20 27.90 8.51 2.46
C THR A 20 28.39 9.66 1.58
N ALA A 21 28.88 10.77 2.16
CA ALA A 21 29.41 11.88 1.41
C ALA A 21 30.70 11.51 0.64
N SER A 22 31.60 10.72 1.23
CA SER A 22 32.82 10.24 0.56
C SER A 22 32.51 9.37 -0.67
N ILE A 23 31.47 8.55 -0.59
CA ILE A 23 31.01 7.73 -1.74
C ILE A 23 30.42 8.60 -2.85
N VAL A 24 29.65 9.65 -2.51
CA VAL A 24 29.15 10.61 -3.52
C VAL A 24 30.32 11.28 -4.25
N GLN A 25 31.37 11.71 -3.51
CA GLN A 25 32.59 12.31 -4.12
C GLN A 25 33.32 11.29 -5.01
N LEU A 26 33.48 10.06 -4.55
CA LEU A 26 34.14 8.99 -5.32
C LEU A 26 33.40 8.72 -6.63
N LEU A 27 32.07 8.58 -6.56
CA LEU A 27 31.23 8.38 -7.75
C LEU A 27 31.32 9.61 -8.68
N GLY A 28 31.31 10.84 -8.14
CA GLY A 28 31.42 12.06 -8.92
C GLY A 28 32.77 12.23 -9.61
N SER A 29 33.86 11.62 -9.07
CA SER A 29 35.16 11.60 -9.73
C SER A 29 35.26 10.61 -10.89
N ALA A 30 34.44 9.53 -10.83
CA ALA A 30 34.44 8.45 -11.82
C ALA A 30 33.36 8.62 -12.91
N PHE A 31 32.29 9.31 -12.61
CA PHE A 31 31.15 9.51 -13.49
C PHE A 31 30.69 10.96 -13.52
N ASP A 32 30.07 11.42 -14.63
CA ASP A 32 29.42 12.73 -14.70
C ASP A 32 28.13 12.72 -13.85
N LEU A 33 28.28 12.96 -12.55
CA LEU A 33 27.26 12.80 -11.54
C LEU A 33 26.90 14.15 -10.93
N LYS A 34 25.60 14.45 -10.89
CA LYS A 34 25.06 15.62 -10.21
C LYS A 34 24.49 15.21 -8.84
N ASP A 35 25.09 15.72 -7.76
CA ASP A 35 24.49 15.60 -6.40
C ASP A 35 23.27 16.52 -6.33
N LEU A 36 22.11 15.93 -6.02
CA LEU A 36 20.81 16.63 -5.88
C LEU A 36 20.46 16.87 -4.40
N GLY A 37 21.36 16.52 -3.48
CA GLY A 37 21.15 16.69 -2.05
C GLY A 37 20.20 15.65 -1.44
N LEU A 38 19.31 16.10 -0.55
CA LEU A 38 18.31 15.24 0.07
C LEU A 38 17.28 14.76 -0.95
N LEU A 39 16.79 13.55 -0.74
CA LEU A 39 15.79 12.95 -1.61
C LEU A 39 14.40 13.57 -1.36
N HIS A 40 13.96 14.47 -2.22
CA HIS A 40 12.60 15.05 -2.18
C HIS A 40 11.66 14.49 -3.23
N TYR A 41 12.20 13.91 -4.30
CA TYR A 41 11.38 13.40 -5.40
C TYR A 41 12.07 12.21 -6.08
N PHE A 42 11.32 11.09 -6.18
CA PHE A 42 11.81 9.89 -6.85
C PHE A 42 10.64 9.13 -7.49
N LEU A 43 10.73 8.89 -8.80
CA LEU A 43 9.73 8.13 -9.56
C LEU A 43 8.28 8.57 -9.27
N GLY A 44 8.00 9.88 -9.28
CA GLY A 44 6.67 10.40 -9.01
C GLY A 44 6.23 10.39 -7.54
N LEU A 45 7.09 9.91 -6.64
CA LEU A 45 6.91 9.99 -5.18
C LEU A 45 7.52 11.29 -4.67
N GLN A 46 6.80 12.00 -3.83
CA GLN A 46 7.28 13.15 -3.07
C GLN A 46 7.62 12.69 -1.66
N ILE A 47 8.75 13.16 -1.15
CA ILE A 47 9.26 12.82 0.18
C ILE A 47 9.45 14.13 0.95
N ASP A 48 8.67 14.29 2.01
CA ASP A 48 8.80 15.40 2.95
C ASP A 48 9.41 14.88 4.25
N TYR A 49 10.40 15.61 4.75
CA TYR A 49 11.03 15.33 6.04
C TYR A 49 10.22 15.98 7.15
N THR A 50 9.94 15.23 8.20
CA THR A 50 9.20 15.71 9.38
C THR A 50 10.05 15.48 10.63
N THR A 51 9.70 16.12 11.73
CA THR A 51 10.37 15.90 13.03
C THR A 51 10.28 14.45 13.52
N SER A 52 9.26 13.69 13.06
CA SER A 52 9.03 12.31 13.44
C SER A 52 9.50 11.28 12.40
N GLY A 53 10.00 11.70 11.23
CA GLY A 53 10.42 10.78 10.18
C GLY A 53 10.19 11.31 8.77
N LEU A 54 9.73 10.45 7.87
CA LEU A 54 9.49 10.76 6.46
C LEU A 54 7.99 10.65 6.16
N PHE A 55 7.49 11.58 5.34
CA PHE A 55 6.16 11.49 4.76
C PHE A 55 6.26 11.31 3.25
N VAL A 56 5.72 10.22 2.74
CA VAL A 56 5.76 9.85 1.31
C VAL A 56 4.38 9.95 0.70
N HIS A 57 4.25 10.73 -0.36
CA HIS A 57 2.95 10.98 -1.01
C HIS A 57 3.10 11.22 -2.51
N GLN A 58 1.99 11.35 -3.22
CA GLN A 58 1.92 11.61 -4.66
C GLN A 58 0.96 12.77 -4.98
N SER A 59 0.92 13.82 -4.15
CA SER A 59 -0.05 14.91 -4.28
C SER A 59 0.05 15.62 -5.63
N LYS A 60 1.26 15.86 -6.15
CA LYS A 60 1.46 16.45 -7.47
C LYS A 60 0.89 15.55 -8.57
N TYR A 61 1.25 14.26 -8.56
CA TYR A 61 0.75 13.30 -9.53
C TYR A 61 -0.79 13.19 -9.48
N ALA A 62 -1.38 13.18 -8.29
CA ALA A 62 -2.82 13.16 -8.10
C ALA A 62 -3.49 14.43 -8.66
N THR A 63 -2.87 15.60 -8.48
CA THR A 63 -3.37 16.87 -9.03
C THR A 63 -3.27 16.88 -10.56
N ASP A 64 -2.16 16.44 -11.12
CA ASP A 64 -1.95 16.31 -12.57
C ASP A 64 -2.98 15.36 -13.19
N LEU A 65 -3.30 14.26 -12.50
CA LEU A 65 -4.32 13.31 -12.91
C LEU A 65 -5.73 13.93 -12.91
N LEU A 66 -6.09 14.68 -11.85
CA LEU A 66 -7.36 15.41 -11.79
C LEU A 66 -7.47 16.44 -12.92
N THR A 67 -6.39 17.15 -13.23
CA THR A 67 -6.32 18.13 -14.34
C THR A 67 -6.52 17.43 -15.68
N LYS A 68 -5.82 16.32 -15.92
CA LYS A 68 -5.92 15.53 -17.16
C LYS A 68 -7.35 15.09 -17.47
N PHE A 69 -8.12 14.74 -16.42
CA PHE A 69 -9.51 14.27 -16.58
C PHE A 69 -10.56 15.37 -16.33
N ALA A 70 -10.15 16.65 -16.25
CA ALA A 70 -11.02 17.82 -16.00
C ALA A 70 -11.90 17.65 -14.75
N MET A 71 -11.29 17.15 -13.65
CA MET A 71 -11.97 16.86 -12.39
C MET A 71 -11.38 17.64 -11.19
N VAL A 72 -10.65 18.73 -11.45
CA VAL A 72 -10.09 19.59 -10.39
C VAL A 72 -11.19 20.19 -9.52
N ASP A 73 -12.29 20.66 -10.12
CA ASP A 73 -13.41 21.31 -9.43
C ASP A 73 -14.57 20.37 -9.11
N CYS A 74 -14.35 19.05 -9.22
CA CYS A 74 -15.40 18.08 -8.94
C CYS A 74 -15.74 18.05 -7.43
N LYS A 75 -17.02 17.80 -7.10
CA LYS A 75 -17.47 17.63 -5.73
C LYS A 75 -16.81 16.37 -5.11
N PRO A 76 -16.04 16.50 -4.02
CA PRO A 76 -15.42 15.36 -3.35
C PRO A 76 -16.44 14.32 -2.86
N CYS A 77 -16.01 13.06 -2.72
CA CYS A 77 -16.79 12.01 -2.07
C CYS A 77 -16.01 11.37 -0.91
N LYS A 78 -16.73 10.73 0.01
CA LYS A 78 -16.17 10.22 1.26
C LYS A 78 -15.45 8.89 1.11
N THR A 79 -15.76 8.09 0.08
CA THR A 79 -15.20 6.75 -0.15
C THR A 79 -14.91 6.53 -1.64
N PRO A 80 -13.84 5.80 -2.00
CA PRO A 80 -13.47 5.57 -3.40
C PRO A 80 -14.46 4.68 -4.15
N CYS A 81 -15.18 3.79 -3.43
CA CYS A 81 -16.25 2.95 -3.98
C CYS A 81 -17.50 3.03 -3.11
N SER A 82 -18.63 2.57 -3.64
CA SER A 82 -19.89 2.46 -2.89
C SER A 82 -19.96 1.11 -2.20
N PRO A 83 -20.41 1.01 -0.93
CA PRO A 83 -20.40 -0.24 -0.19
C PRO A 83 -21.20 -1.38 -0.85
N ASN A 84 -22.29 -1.05 -1.52
CA ASN A 84 -23.23 -2.04 -2.07
C ASN A 84 -23.24 -2.07 -3.60
N GLN A 85 -22.28 -1.43 -4.24
CA GLN A 85 -22.22 -1.38 -5.70
C GLN A 85 -21.23 -2.43 -6.20
N HIS A 86 -21.76 -3.48 -6.83
CA HIS A 86 -20.97 -4.41 -7.61
C HIS A 86 -20.94 -3.94 -9.06
N LEU A 87 -19.73 -3.87 -9.62
CA LEU A 87 -19.56 -3.68 -11.05
C LEU A 87 -19.80 -5.01 -11.76
N LEU A 88 -20.57 -4.98 -12.85
CA LEU A 88 -20.91 -6.18 -13.62
C LEU A 88 -20.47 -6.02 -15.07
N PRO A 89 -20.08 -7.09 -15.76
CA PRO A 89 -19.90 -7.07 -17.20
C PRO A 89 -21.22 -6.65 -17.87
N ASN A 90 -21.18 -5.76 -18.83
CA ASN A 90 -22.35 -5.35 -19.63
C ASN A 90 -23.50 -4.71 -18.84
N ASP A 91 -23.20 -4.06 -17.69
CA ASP A 91 -24.22 -3.41 -16.85
C ASP A 91 -24.72 -2.07 -17.41
N SER A 92 -24.10 -1.57 -18.50
CA SER A 92 -24.49 -0.36 -19.22
C SER A 92 -23.90 -0.36 -20.64
N SER A 93 -24.12 0.72 -21.40
CA SER A 93 -23.57 0.86 -22.75
C SER A 93 -22.03 0.78 -22.75
N PRO A 94 -21.43 0.06 -23.71
CA PRO A 94 -19.98 0.04 -23.88
C PRO A 94 -19.43 1.46 -24.10
N LEU A 95 -18.20 1.71 -23.69
CA LEU A 95 -17.52 2.96 -24.01
C LEU A 95 -17.16 2.99 -25.50
N SER A 96 -17.42 4.12 -26.14
CA SER A 96 -17.00 4.38 -27.52
C SER A 96 -15.48 4.43 -27.65
N ASP A 97 -14.79 4.97 -26.64
CA ASP A 97 -13.32 4.97 -26.53
C ASP A 97 -12.87 4.33 -25.20
N PRO A 98 -12.44 3.07 -25.23
CA PRO A 98 -11.87 2.40 -24.06
C PRO A 98 -10.50 2.93 -23.61
N SER A 99 -9.79 3.70 -24.46
CA SER A 99 -8.42 4.18 -24.19
C SER A 99 -8.39 5.12 -23.00
N SER A 100 -9.36 6.02 -22.90
CA SER A 100 -9.53 6.93 -21.78
C SER A 100 -9.70 6.19 -20.45
N TYR A 101 -10.49 5.12 -20.44
CA TYR A 101 -10.67 4.28 -19.26
C TYR A 101 -9.36 3.58 -18.87
N LYS A 102 -8.69 2.93 -19.82
CA LYS A 102 -7.42 2.23 -19.59
C LYS A 102 -6.34 3.18 -19.07
N SER A 103 -6.25 4.38 -19.66
CA SER A 103 -5.33 5.43 -19.21
C SER A 103 -5.61 5.87 -17.78
N LEU A 104 -6.90 6.07 -17.44
CA LEU A 104 -7.30 6.44 -16.07
C LEU A 104 -6.98 5.32 -15.07
N VAL A 105 -7.40 4.10 -15.33
CA VAL A 105 -7.20 2.98 -14.40
C VAL A 105 -5.71 2.67 -14.21
N GLY A 106 -4.90 2.72 -15.27
CA GLY A 106 -3.45 2.57 -15.18
C GLY A 106 -2.80 3.66 -14.30
N ALA A 107 -3.26 4.91 -14.44
CA ALA A 107 -2.78 6.01 -13.60
C ALA A 107 -3.23 5.85 -12.12
N LEU A 108 -4.45 5.36 -11.89
CA LEU A 108 -4.95 5.07 -10.55
C LEU A 108 -4.17 3.91 -9.89
N GLN A 109 -3.77 2.88 -10.66
CA GLN A 109 -2.90 1.81 -10.16
C GLN A 109 -1.58 2.36 -9.63
N TYR A 110 -0.99 3.33 -10.35
CA TYR A 110 0.26 3.93 -9.89
C TYR A 110 0.08 4.72 -8.57
N LEU A 111 -1.06 5.36 -8.35
CA LEU A 111 -1.36 6.02 -7.09
C LEU A 111 -1.45 5.06 -5.90
N THR A 112 -1.76 3.79 -6.11
CA THR A 112 -1.84 2.82 -5.00
C THR A 112 -0.51 2.57 -4.31
N PHE A 113 0.62 3.00 -4.86
CA PHE A 113 1.94 2.93 -4.20
C PHE A 113 2.04 3.74 -2.91
N THR A 114 1.30 4.84 -2.79
CA THR A 114 1.25 5.67 -1.57
C THR A 114 -0.16 5.78 -1.01
N ARG A 115 -1.14 5.17 -1.68
CA ARG A 115 -2.56 5.26 -1.37
C ARG A 115 -3.18 3.87 -1.24
N PRO A 116 -2.86 3.12 -0.17
CA PRO A 116 -3.46 1.81 0.12
C PRO A 116 -4.99 1.84 0.16
N ASP A 117 -5.56 2.93 0.59
CA ASP A 117 -7.00 3.19 0.67
C ASP A 117 -7.73 3.14 -0.70
N LEU A 118 -7.01 3.26 -1.81
CA LEU A 118 -7.56 3.13 -3.17
C LEU A 118 -7.53 1.70 -3.71
N SER A 119 -6.72 0.81 -3.11
CA SER A 119 -6.35 -0.48 -3.72
C SER A 119 -7.54 -1.35 -4.10
N PHE A 120 -8.55 -1.47 -3.24
CA PHE A 120 -9.75 -2.25 -3.54
C PHE A 120 -10.54 -1.65 -4.72
N ALA A 121 -10.84 -0.35 -4.68
CA ALA A 121 -11.61 0.31 -5.73
C ALA A 121 -10.90 0.28 -7.09
N VAL A 122 -9.58 0.44 -7.08
CA VAL A 122 -8.75 0.36 -8.29
C VAL A 122 -8.72 -1.08 -8.82
N GLN A 123 -8.57 -2.07 -7.95
CA GLN A 123 -8.60 -3.48 -8.34
C GLN A 123 -9.95 -3.87 -8.97
N GLN A 124 -11.07 -3.35 -8.45
CA GLN A 124 -12.39 -3.54 -9.06
C GLN A 124 -12.45 -2.93 -10.48
N ALA A 125 -11.93 -1.71 -10.66
CA ALA A 125 -11.87 -1.08 -11.97
C ALA A 125 -10.97 -1.85 -12.96
N CYS A 126 -9.84 -2.38 -12.50
CA CYS A 126 -8.90 -3.13 -13.33
C CYS A 126 -9.52 -4.37 -13.99
N GLN A 127 -10.53 -4.99 -13.38
CA GLN A 127 -11.18 -6.18 -13.93
C GLN A 127 -11.87 -5.92 -15.27
N TYR A 128 -12.25 -4.67 -15.54
CA TYR A 128 -13.02 -4.28 -16.73
C TYR A 128 -12.20 -3.53 -17.80
N MET A 129 -10.87 -3.59 -17.75
CA MET A 129 -10.01 -2.89 -18.73
C MET A 129 -10.16 -3.40 -20.15
N CYS A 130 -10.56 -4.67 -20.34
CA CYS A 130 -10.72 -5.24 -21.68
C CYS A 130 -12.00 -4.74 -22.37
N SER A 131 -13.11 -4.64 -21.63
CA SER A 131 -14.42 -4.25 -22.16
C SER A 131 -15.14 -3.32 -21.18
N PRO A 132 -14.70 -2.05 -21.05
CA PRO A 132 -15.29 -1.11 -20.12
C PRO A 132 -16.64 -0.56 -20.60
N THR A 133 -17.55 -0.35 -19.64
CA THR A 133 -18.85 0.29 -19.85
C THR A 133 -18.88 1.68 -19.23
N GLN A 134 -19.98 2.44 -19.49
CA GLN A 134 -20.19 3.76 -18.88
C GLN A 134 -20.20 3.70 -17.35
N ASN A 135 -20.79 2.65 -16.74
CA ASN A 135 -20.81 2.47 -15.29
C ASN A 135 -19.41 2.24 -14.73
N HIS A 136 -18.56 1.47 -15.43
CA HIS A 136 -17.16 1.30 -15.05
C HIS A 136 -16.40 2.64 -15.04
N PHE A 137 -16.64 3.48 -16.05
CA PHE A 137 -16.01 4.79 -16.12
C PHE A 137 -16.52 5.74 -15.03
N GLN A 138 -17.82 5.69 -14.68
CA GLN A 138 -18.35 6.45 -13.55
C GLN A 138 -17.76 5.97 -12.21
N ALA A 139 -17.55 4.67 -12.03
CA ALA A 139 -16.87 4.14 -10.86
C ALA A 139 -15.42 4.63 -10.77
N ALA A 140 -14.67 4.64 -11.88
CA ALA A 140 -13.32 5.18 -11.92
C ALA A 140 -13.30 6.70 -11.62
N LYS A 141 -14.26 7.48 -12.16
CA LYS A 141 -14.43 8.90 -11.83
C LYS A 141 -14.79 9.13 -10.35
N ARG A 142 -15.49 8.19 -9.70
CA ARG A 142 -15.74 8.27 -8.26
C ARG A 142 -14.43 8.20 -7.47
N ILE A 143 -13.46 7.37 -7.90
CA ILE A 143 -12.13 7.32 -7.27
C ILE A 143 -11.45 8.70 -7.38
N LEU A 144 -11.51 9.37 -8.53
CA LEU A 144 -10.99 10.74 -8.71
C LEU A 144 -11.65 11.75 -7.75
N ARG A 145 -12.96 11.66 -7.56
CA ARG A 145 -13.68 12.51 -6.59
C ARG A 145 -13.23 12.26 -5.15
N TYR A 146 -12.90 11.03 -4.79
CA TYR A 146 -12.33 10.71 -3.49
C TYR A 146 -10.90 11.29 -3.37
N ILE A 147 -10.06 11.12 -4.39
CA ILE A 147 -8.70 11.69 -4.45
C ILE A 147 -8.75 13.20 -4.30
N ARG A 148 -9.68 13.91 -4.95
CA ARG A 148 -9.84 15.36 -4.83
C ARG A 148 -10.05 15.81 -3.37
N GLY A 149 -10.77 15.03 -2.58
CA GLY A 149 -11.00 15.30 -1.16
C GLY A 149 -9.85 14.87 -0.23
N THR A 150 -8.85 14.15 -0.75
CA THR A 150 -7.79 13.51 0.03
C THR A 150 -6.39 13.67 -0.57
N LEU A 151 -6.13 14.80 -1.26
CA LEU A 151 -4.83 15.08 -1.91
C LEU A 151 -3.65 15.08 -0.93
N HIS A 152 -3.93 15.43 0.33
CA HIS A 152 -2.94 15.51 1.41
C HIS A 152 -2.68 14.18 2.12
N PHE A 153 -3.23 13.07 1.63
CA PHE A 153 -2.99 11.75 2.21
C PHE A 153 -1.70 11.14 1.66
N GLY A 154 -0.99 10.44 2.54
CA GLY A 154 0.24 9.72 2.23
C GLY A 154 0.60 8.75 3.34
N ILE A 155 1.79 8.20 3.28
CA ILE A 155 2.32 7.25 4.25
C ILE A 155 3.41 7.92 5.07
N ALA A 156 3.33 7.80 6.40
CA ALA A 156 4.39 8.23 7.28
C ALA A 156 5.31 7.04 7.62
N PHE A 157 6.60 7.28 7.53
CA PHE A 157 7.64 6.36 7.97
C PHE A 157 8.30 6.96 9.20
N THR A 158 8.06 6.35 10.35
CA THR A 158 8.59 6.80 11.65
C THR A 158 9.53 5.75 12.21
N PRO A 159 10.58 6.15 12.94
CA PRO A 159 11.43 5.20 13.66
C PRO A 159 10.61 4.32 14.60
N GLY A 160 10.98 3.06 14.73
CA GLY A 160 10.28 2.12 15.58
C GLY A 160 11.06 0.83 15.78
N PHE A 161 10.53 -0.05 16.61
CA PHE A 161 11.14 -1.36 16.83
C PHE A 161 11.04 -2.22 15.55
N PRO A 162 12.13 -2.84 15.09
CA PRO A 162 12.14 -3.64 13.86
C PRO A 162 11.37 -4.96 14.07
N SER A 163 10.11 -4.96 13.72
CA SER A 163 9.23 -6.12 13.77
C SER A 163 8.39 -6.19 12.50
N LEU A 164 7.99 -7.39 12.07
CA LEU A 164 7.06 -7.58 10.97
C LEU A 164 5.70 -8.01 11.52
N SER A 165 4.65 -7.36 11.07
CA SER A 165 3.28 -7.78 11.29
C SER A 165 2.44 -7.63 10.02
N ALA A 166 1.40 -8.44 9.89
CA ALA A 166 0.50 -8.39 8.73
C ALA A 166 -0.94 -8.64 9.14
N TYR A 167 -1.87 -8.10 8.35
CA TYR A 167 -3.30 -8.39 8.41
C TYR A 167 -3.70 -9.04 7.11
N CYS A 168 -4.52 -10.09 7.18
CA CYS A 168 -5.07 -10.75 6.02
C CYS A 168 -6.57 -10.99 6.18
N ASP A 169 -7.30 -10.86 5.09
CA ASP A 169 -8.75 -11.09 4.99
C ASP A 169 -9.08 -11.63 3.60
N ALA A 170 -10.20 -12.33 3.47
CA ALA A 170 -10.74 -12.73 2.18
C ALA A 170 -12.26 -12.54 2.12
N ASP A 171 -12.71 -11.79 1.14
CA ASP A 171 -14.12 -11.68 0.79
C ASP A 171 -14.56 -12.94 0.03
N TRP A 172 -15.14 -13.90 0.75
CA TRP A 172 -15.55 -15.18 0.17
C TRP A 172 -16.61 -15.01 -0.90
N ALA A 173 -16.28 -15.47 -2.12
CA ALA A 173 -17.17 -15.44 -3.27
C ALA A 173 -17.71 -14.03 -3.58
N GLY A 174 -16.93 -12.98 -3.24
CA GLY A 174 -17.34 -11.58 -3.37
C GLY A 174 -17.54 -11.10 -4.80
N ASP A 175 -16.90 -11.75 -5.78
CA ASP A 175 -17.19 -11.44 -7.18
C ASP A 175 -18.51 -12.12 -7.61
N PRO A 176 -19.53 -11.35 -8.02
CA PRO A 176 -20.84 -11.90 -8.39
C PRO A 176 -20.82 -12.68 -9.70
N VAL A 177 -19.81 -12.49 -10.55
CA VAL A 177 -19.75 -13.09 -11.90
C VAL A 177 -19.14 -14.48 -11.86
N ASP A 178 -17.94 -14.60 -11.29
CA ASP A 178 -17.20 -15.86 -11.28
C ASP A 178 -17.05 -16.48 -9.88
N ARG A 179 -17.62 -15.84 -8.87
CA ARG A 179 -17.65 -16.31 -7.47
C ARG A 179 -16.26 -16.52 -6.86
N ARG A 180 -15.24 -15.87 -7.41
CA ARG A 180 -13.91 -15.86 -6.82
C ARG A 180 -13.84 -14.86 -5.67
N SER A 181 -13.04 -15.19 -4.68
CA SER A 181 -12.79 -14.35 -3.52
C SER A 181 -11.72 -13.29 -3.83
N ILE A 182 -11.74 -12.19 -3.09
CA ILE A 182 -10.69 -11.18 -3.10
C ILE A 182 -9.90 -11.34 -1.82
N SER A 183 -8.58 -11.54 -1.92
CA SER A 183 -7.65 -11.51 -0.78
C SER A 183 -7.13 -10.10 -0.58
N GLY A 184 -7.18 -9.64 0.68
CA GLY A 184 -6.62 -8.39 1.16
C GLY A 184 -5.44 -8.65 2.08
N ILE A 185 -4.36 -7.92 1.86
CA ILE A 185 -3.12 -8.04 2.66
C ILE A 185 -2.60 -6.64 2.94
N VAL A 186 -2.13 -6.42 4.15
CA VAL A 186 -1.28 -5.29 4.50
C VAL A 186 -0.20 -5.74 5.47
N VAL A 187 1.06 -5.37 5.19
CA VAL A 187 2.22 -5.70 6.00
C VAL A 187 2.84 -4.43 6.56
N PHE A 188 3.22 -4.50 7.83
CA PHE A 188 3.90 -3.44 8.55
C PHE A 188 5.32 -3.84 8.91
N PHE A 189 6.23 -2.89 8.82
CA PHE A 189 7.53 -2.94 9.46
C PHE A 189 7.55 -1.91 10.61
N GLY A 190 7.60 -2.40 11.84
CA GLY A 190 7.26 -1.58 13.01
C GLY A 190 5.84 -1.04 12.90
N ASN A 191 5.69 0.28 12.90
CA ASN A 191 4.40 0.97 12.76
C ASN A 191 4.11 1.43 11.31
N CYS A 192 5.02 1.17 10.37
CA CYS A 192 4.93 1.68 9.00
C CYS A 192 4.37 0.62 8.06
N PRO A 193 3.28 0.87 7.33
CA PRO A 193 2.84 -0.02 6.27
C PRO A 193 3.86 0.01 5.12
N ILE A 194 4.34 -1.16 4.71
CA ILE A 194 5.39 -1.29 3.69
C ILE A 194 4.94 -2.00 2.41
N THR A 195 3.93 -2.86 2.50
CA THR A 195 3.31 -3.48 1.33
C THR A 195 1.84 -3.80 1.60
N TRP A 196 1.02 -3.74 0.56
CA TRP A 196 -0.41 -4.04 0.60
C TRP A 196 -0.90 -4.50 -0.76
N SER A 197 -1.95 -5.30 -0.75
CA SER A 197 -2.59 -5.73 -1.98
C SER A 197 -4.07 -6.04 -1.81
N ALA A 198 -4.83 -5.82 -2.88
CA ALA A 198 -6.17 -6.33 -3.10
C ALA A 198 -6.11 -7.21 -4.35
N LYS A 199 -6.21 -8.52 -4.19
CA LYS A 199 -6.00 -9.47 -5.30
C LYS A 199 -7.10 -10.52 -5.38
N LYS A 200 -7.70 -10.67 -6.56
CA LYS A 200 -8.67 -11.72 -6.84
C LYS A 200 -7.97 -13.08 -6.87
N GLN A 201 -8.50 -14.06 -6.15
CA GLN A 201 -7.97 -15.41 -6.12
C GLN A 201 -8.10 -16.08 -7.50
N SER A 202 -7.17 -16.96 -7.83
CA SER A 202 -7.13 -17.62 -9.14
C SER A 202 -8.22 -18.68 -9.32
N THR A 203 -8.74 -19.22 -8.21
CA THR A 203 -9.78 -20.28 -8.19
C THR A 203 -10.89 -19.92 -7.23
N VAL A 204 -12.06 -20.56 -7.42
CA VAL A 204 -13.19 -20.43 -6.49
C VAL A 204 -12.91 -21.22 -5.22
N SER A 205 -13.10 -20.59 -4.06
CA SER A 205 -13.03 -21.24 -2.75
C SER A 205 -14.38 -21.85 -2.38
N ARG A 206 -14.38 -23.08 -1.87
CA ARG A 206 -15.58 -23.82 -1.52
C ARG A 206 -16.20 -23.39 -0.18
N SER A 207 -15.45 -22.67 0.64
CA SER A 207 -15.91 -22.11 1.91
C SER A 207 -15.20 -20.81 2.23
N SER A 208 -15.77 -20.03 3.17
CA SER A 208 -15.10 -18.82 3.69
C SER A 208 -13.75 -19.15 4.34
N THR A 209 -13.69 -20.23 5.10
CA THR A 209 -12.45 -20.71 5.73
C THR A 209 -11.35 -21.00 4.71
N GLU A 210 -11.70 -21.60 3.55
CA GLU A 210 -10.73 -21.83 2.47
C GLU A 210 -10.26 -20.52 1.87
N ALA A 211 -11.15 -19.57 1.60
CA ALA A 211 -10.79 -18.26 1.07
C ALA A 211 -9.82 -17.52 2.01
N GLU A 212 -10.12 -17.51 3.30
CA GLU A 212 -9.29 -16.95 4.35
C GLU A 212 -7.93 -17.65 4.45
N TYR A 213 -7.92 -18.97 4.37
CA TYR A 213 -6.68 -19.73 4.44
C TYR A 213 -5.75 -19.45 3.26
N ARG A 214 -6.29 -19.27 2.06
CA ARG A 214 -5.53 -18.84 0.87
C ARG A 214 -4.94 -17.43 1.03
N ALA A 215 -5.70 -16.50 1.63
CA ALA A 215 -5.20 -15.17 1.95
C ALA A 215 -4.06 -15.26 2.99
N LEU A 216 -4.23 -16.09 4.01
CA LEU A 216 -3.24 -16.34 5.04
C LEU A 216 -1.94 -16.96 4.46
N ALA A 217 -2.05 -17.93 3.53
CA ALA A 217 -0.91 -18.52 2.85
C ALA A 217 -0.15 -17.51 1.98
N SER A 218 -0.88 -16.69 1.22
CA SER A 218 -0.29 -15.62 0.41
C SER A 218 0.44 -14.59 1.27
N THR A 219 -0.14 -14.23 2.41
CA THR A 219 0.49 -13.31 3.38
C THR A 219 1.72 -13.91 4.03
N ALA A 220 1.70 -15.20 4.35
CA ALA A 220 2.86 -15.91 4.88
C ALA A 220 4.03 -15.93 3.88
N ALA A 221 3.74 -16.13 2.59
CA ALA A 221 4.74 -16.07 1.53
C ALA A 221 5.37 -14.68 1.41
N GLU A 222 4.53 -13.62 1.47
CA GLU A 222 4.99 -12.23 1.43
C GLU A 222 5.89 -11.90 2.64
N LEU A 223 5.47 -12.26 3.86
CA LEU A 223 6.27 -12.06 5.07
C LEU A 223 7.60 -12.81 5.01
N TYR A 224 7.61 -14.01 4.46
CA TYR A 224 8.83 -14.81 4.31
C TYR A 224 9.80 -14.13 3.35
N TRP A 225 9.32 -13.65 2.20
CA TRP A 225 10.12 -12.91 1.24
C TRP A 225 10.70 -11.62 1.84
N ILE A 226 9.88 -10.81 2.53
CA ILE A 226 10.33 -9.58 3.19
C ILE A 226 11.39 -9.89 4.25
N ARG A 227 11.20 -10.96 5.03
CA ARG A 227 12.20 -11.38 6.04
C ARG A 227 13.54 -11.73 5.39
N MET A 228 13.52 -12.40 4.23
CA MET A 228 14.75 -12.68 3.46
C MET A 228 15.40 -11.38 2.97
N LEU A 229 14.63 -10.48 2.40
CA LEU A 229 15.11 -9.17 1.95
C LEU A 229 15.74 -8.36 3.11
N LEU A 230 15.08 -8.30 4.25
CA LEU A 230 15.61 -7.62 5.44
C LEU A 230 16.93 -8.24 5.90
N ARG A 231 17.05 -9.57 5.88
CA ARG A 231 18.30 -10.27 6.21
C ARG A 231 19.42 -9.90 5.21
N ASP A 232 19.11 -9.84 3.93
CA ASP A 232 20.08 -9.46 2.89
C ASP A 232 20.52 -7.99 3.05
N LEU A 233 19.63 -7.14 3.59
CA LEU A 233 19.94 -5.78 4.00
C LEU A 233 20.67 -5.70 5.37
N GLY A 234 21.00 -6.84 6.01
CA GLY A 234 21.66 -6.89 7.31
C GLY A 234 20.75 -6.55 8.50
N ILE A 235 19.43 -6.56 8.31
CA ILE A 235 18.44 -6.30 9.36
C ILE A 235 17.90 -7.62 9.87
N PHE A 236 18.22 -7.97 11.11
CA PHE A 236 17.80 -9.21 11.75
C PHE A 236 16.64 -8.95 12.70
N LEU A 237 15.54 -9.67 12.47
CA LEU A 237 14.37 -9.60 13.35
C LEU A 237 14.57 -10.50 14.56
N SER A 238 14.40 -9.94 15.76
CA SER A 238 14.50 -10.70 17.02
C SER A 238 13.27 -11.55 17.32
N THR A 239 12.14 -11.23 16.68
CA THR A 239 10.87 -11.93 16.87
C THR A 239 10.33 -12.44 15.54
N PRO A 240 9.62 -13.59 15.53
CA PRO A 240 8.93 -14.07 14.35
C PRO A 240 7.88 -13.05 13.88
N PRO A 241 7.63 -12.94 12.56
CA PRO A 241 6.53 -12.16 12.03
C PRO A 241 5.18 -12.58 12.63
N LEU A 242 4.30 -11.60 12.83
CA LEU A 242 2.97 -11.81 13.39
C LEU A 242 1.91 -11.58 12.34
N MET A 243 1.02 -12.55 12.11
CA MET A 243 -0.16 -12.39 11.25
C MET A 243 -1.44 -12.32 12.07
N TRP A 244 -2.32 -11.39 11.68
CA TRP A 244 -3.65 -11.18 12.24
C TRP A 244 -4.71 -11.68 11.26
N CYS A 245 -5.57 -12.60 11.73
CA CYS A 245 -6.69 -13.16 10.96
C CYS A 245 -7.93 -13.18 11.87
N ASP A 246 -9.10 -12.85 11.34
CA ASP A 246 -10.35 -12.85 12.10
C ASP A 246 -11.17 -14.15 11.93
N ASN A 247 -10.68 -15.11 11.14
CA ASN A 247 -11.31 -16.42 10.96
C ASN A 247 -10.71 -17.47 11.90
N VAL A 248 -11.46 -17.80 12.96
CA VAL A 248 -11.04 -18.79 13.98
C VAL A 248 -10.79 -20.18 13.36
N ASN A 249 -11.56 -20.59 12.36
CA ASN A 249 -11.37 -21.87 11.70
C ASN A 249 -10.08 -21.92 10.88
N ALA A 250 -9.74 -20.83 10.18
CA ALA A 250 -8.47 -20.73 9.47
C ALA A 250 -7.28 -20.81 10.44
N LEU A 251 -7.37 -20.15 11.60
CA LEU A 251 -6.37 -20.23 12.66
C LEU A 251 -6.24 -21.66 13.24
N ALA A 252 -7.36 -22.33 13.47
CA ALA A 252 -7.38 -23.71 13.96
C ALA A 252 -6.69 -24.65 12.95
N ILE A 253 -6.93 -24.47 11.64
CA ILE A 253 -6.28 -25.24 10.59
C ILE A 253 -4.77 -24.97 10.57
N ALA A 254 -4.33 -23.72 10.73
CA ALA A 254 -2.92 -23.35 10.75
C ALA A 254 -2.15 -23.96 11.95
N SER A 255 -2.84 -24.15 13.08
CA SER A 255 -2.23 -24.61 14.35
C SER A 255 -2.42 -26.11 14.60
N ASN A 256 -3.39 -26.77 13.96
CA ASN A 256 -3.73 -28.16 14.25
C ASN A 256 -2.74 -29.14 13.57
N PRO A 257 -2.20 -30.13 14.29
CA PRO A 257 -1.30 -31.14 13.72
C PRO A 257 -2.01 -32.21 12.86
N VAL A 258 -3.34 -32.33 12.94
CA VAL A 258 -4.09 -33.38 12.21
C VAL A 258 -4.54 -32.87 10.84
N PHE A 259 -4.16 -33.59 9.78
CA PHE A 259 -4.62 -33.33 8.42
C PHE A 259 -6.10 -33.78 8.26
N HIS A 260 -6.97 -32.87 7.87
CA HIS A 260 -8.35 -33.20 7.55
C HIS A 260 -8.51 -33.45 6.04
N ALA A 261 -9.12 -34.58 5.66
CA ALA A 261 -9.36 -34.95 4.26
C ALA A 261 -10.13 -33.90 3.43
N SER A 262 -10.85 -32.99 4.11
CA SER A 262 -11.58 -31.88 3.48
C SER A 262 -10.69 -30.77 2.89
N THR A 263 -9.37 -30.77 3.17
CA THR A 263 -8.45 -29.69 2.76
C THR A 263 -7.50 -30.08 1.60
N LYS A 264 -7.73 -31.20 0.93
CA LYS A 264 -6.87 -31.70 -0.15
C LYS A 264 -6.59 -30.70 -1.28
N HIS A 265 -7.53 -29.83 -1.61
CA HIS A 265 -7.40 -28.83 -2.68
C HIS A 265 -6.63 -27.55 -2.29
N ILE A 266 -6.29 -27.40 -1.01
CA ILE A 266 -5.37 -26.36 -0.50
C ILE A 266 -4.15 -26.97 0.19
N GLU A 267 -3.78 -28.19 -0.17
CA GLU A 267 -2.74 -28.97 0.50
C GLU A 267 -1.41 -28.26 0.55
N VAL A 268 -1.00 -27.62 -0.55
CA VAL A 268 0.27 -26.87 -0.63
C VAL A 268 0.25 -25.69 0.33
N ASP A 269 -0.81 -24.89 0.30
CA ASP A 269 -1.00 -23.74 1.20
C ASP A 269 -1.02 -24.19 2.66
N TYR A 270 -1.71 -25.32 2.92
CA TYR A 270 -1.83 -25.92 4.24
C TYR A 270 -0.46 -26.29 4.81
N HIS A 271 0.32 -27.09 4.09
CA HIS A 271 1.64 -27.52 4.53
C HIS A 271 2.61 -26.36 4.69
N PHE A 272 2.58 -25.41 3.78
CA PHE A 272 3.46 -24.23 3.83
C PHE A 272 3.26 -23.39 5.09
N VAL A 273 2.02 -22.98 5.38
CA VAL A 273 1.73 -22.15 6.56
C VAL A 273 2.02 -22.92 7.85
N ARG A 274 1.51 -24.16 7.94
CA ARG A 274 1.66 -24.99 9.11
C ARG A 274 3.12 -25.25 9.47
N GLU A 275 3.97 -25.55 8.47
CA GLU A 275 5.40 -25.75 8.69
C GLU A 275 6.03 -24.51 9.34
N LYS A 276 5.70 -23.31 8.86
CA LYS A 276 6.22 -22.06 9.42
C LYS A 276 5.73 -21.81 10.85
N VAL A 277 4.47 -22.11 11.12
CA VAL A 277 3.89 -21.96 12.47
C VAL A 277 4.52 -22.97 13.46
N LEU A 278 4.66 -24.24 13.08
CA LEU A 278 5.28 -25.28 13.92
C LEU A 278 6.75 -25.00 14.23
N ARG A 279 7.49 -24.47 13.26
CA ARG A 279 8.90 -24.07 13.44
C ARG A 279 9.05 -22.76 14.22
N LYS A 280 7.94 -22.12 14.59
CA LYS A 280 7.92 -20.78 15.22
C LYS A 280 8.58 -19.70 14.36
N ASP A 281 8.61 -19.91 13.04
CA ASP A 281 9.08 -18.94 12.06
C ASP A 281 8.02 -17.87 11.76
N LEU A 282 6.76 -18.15 12.12
CA LEU A 282 5.59 -17.31 11.94
C LEU A 282 4.64 -17.51 13.12
N MET A 283 4.05 -16.42 13.61
CA MET A 283 2.97 -16.44 14.59
C MET A 283 1.66 -16.02 13.92
N VAL A 284 0.57 -16.74 14.21
CA VAL A 284 -0.77 -16.36 13.74
C VAL A 284 -1.66 -16.12 14.96
N LYS A 285 -2.35 -14.98 14.99
CA LYS A 285 -3.23 -14.59 16.10
C LYS A 285 -4.59 -14.12 15.61
N PHE A 286 -5.58 -14.30 16.46
CA PHE A 286 -6.92 -13.78 16.21
C PHE A 286 -6.98 -12.26 16.38
N ILE A 287 -7.73 -11.62 15.50
CA ILE A 287 -8.15 -10.23 15.63
C ILE A 287 -9.66 -10.13 15.46
N SER A 288 -10.28 -9.20 16.17
CA SER A 288 -11.71 -8.89 15.96
C SER A 288 -11.94 -8.35 14.56
N SER A 289 -13.03 -8.77 13.90
CA SER A 289 -13.43 -8.21 12.60
C SER A 289 -13.59 -6.67 12.64
N ASN A 290 -13.87 -6.08 13.80
CA ASN A 290 -13.89 -4.63 13.96
C ASN A 290 -12.51 -3.98 13.78
N ASP A 291 -11.43 -4.69 14.07
CA ASP A 291 -10.05 -4.22 14.00
C ASP A 291 -9.31 -4.73 12.75
N GLN A 292 -9.98 -5.51 11.90
CA GLN A 292 -9.39 -6.09 10.70
C GLN A 292 -9.07 -5.01 9.65
N LEU A 293 -7.78 -4.64 9.55
CA LEU A 293 -7.31 -3.63 8.59
C LEU A 293 -7.42 -4.11 7.14
N ALA A 294 -7.31 -5.43 6.92
CA ALA A 294 -7.37 -6.01 5.59
C ALA A 294 -8.76 -5.89 4.94
N ASP A 295 -9.82 -5.56 5.69
CA ASP A 295 -11.15 -5.23 5.15
C ASP A 295 -11.11 -4.09 4.12
N LEU A 296 -10.17 -3.15 4.25
CA LEU A 296 -9.97 -2.07 3.26
C LEU A 296 -9.61 -2.57 1.86
N PHE A 297 -9.09 -3.79 1.76
CA PHE A 297 -8.57 -4.38 0.54
C PHE A 297 -9.49 -5.47 -0.05
N THR A 298 -10.54 -5.84 0.67
CA THR A 298 -11.42 -6.95 0.25
C THR A 298 -12.85 -6.53 -0.05
N LYS A 299 -13.34 -5.42 0.53
CA LYS A 299 -14.75 -5.04 0.40
C LYS A 299 -14.99 -3.54 0.40
N GLY A 300 -16.10 -3.13 -0.21
CA GLY A 300 -16.58 -1.75 -0.13
C GLY A 300 -17.16 -1.48 1.26
N LEU A 301 -16.60 -0.51 1.99
CA LEU A 301 -16.98 -0.23 3.36
C LEU A 301 -17.88 1.01 3.49
N PRO A 302 -18.79 1.03 4.48
CA PRO A 302 -19.51 2.25 4.88
C PRO A 302 -18.52 3.35 5.30
N SER A 303 -18.87 4.63 5.05
CA SER A 303 -17.95 5.76 5.23
C SER A 303 -17.32 5.83 6.63
N SER A 304 -18.09 5.58 7.70
CA SER A 304 -17.56 5.62 9.07
C SER A 304 -16.45 4.59 9.29
N ARG A 305 -16.70 3.32 8.89
CA ARG A 305 -15.74 2.24 9.02
C ARG A 305 -14.52 2.46 8.10
N PHE A 306 -14.76 2.87 6.85
CA PHE A 306 -13.71 3.18 5.90
C PHE A 306 -12.76 4.24 6.46
N HIS A 307 -13.27 5.36 6.97
CA HIS A 307 -12.44 6.41 7.54
C HIS A 307 -11.68 5.97 8.80
N TRP A 308 -12.32 5.17 9.64
CA TRP A 308 -11.66 4.65 10.84
C TRP A 308 -10.48 3.72 10.51
N LEU A 309 -10.66 2.77 9.57
CA LEU A 309 -9.57 1.88 9.16
C LEU A 309 -8.47 2.66 8.38
N THR A 310 -8.87 3.57 7.50
CA THR A 310 -7.94 4.40 6.74
C THR A 310 -7.08 5.26 7.66
N SER A 311 -7.62 5.80 8.76
CA SER A 311 -6.85 6.60 9.71
C SER A 311 -5.73 5.83 10.42
N LYS A 312 -5.78 4.49 10.42
CA LYS A 312 -4.71 3.63 10.96
C LYS A 312 -3.59 3.36 9.94
N LEU A 313 -3.85 3.60 8.64
CA LEU A 313 -2.88 3.35 7.57
C LEU A 313 -2.29 4.63 6.99
N MET A 314 -3.09 5.68 6.94
CA MET A 314 -2.78 6.90 6.21
C MET A 314 -2.56 8.07 7.16
N TRP A 315 -1.53 8.84 6.87
CA TRP A 315 -1.31 10.13 7.51
C TRP A 315 -1.88 11.26 6.66
N LYS A 316 -2.30 12.33 7.36
CA LYS A 316 -2.73 13.59 6.74
C LYS A 316 -1.62 14.61 6.96
N PHE A 317 -0.98 15.02 5.89
CA PHE A 317 -0.06 16.15 5.98
C PHE A 317 -0.86 17.43 6.25
N PRO A 318 -0.48 18.28 7.21
CA PRO A 318 -1.13 19.57 7.43
C PRO A 318 -0.84 20.49 6.23
N PHE A 319 -1.67 20.43 5.20
CA PHE A 319 -1.51 21.23 3.99
C PHE A 319 -2.02 22.66 4.29
N ARG A 320 -1.12 23.62 4.39
CA ARG A 320 -1.49 25.03 4.27
C ARG A 320 -1.53 25.38 2.78
N LEU A 321 -2.73 25.50 2.22
CA LEU A 321 -2.91 26.24 0.97
C LEU A 321 -2.43 27.68 1.23
N ARG A 322 -1.46 28.17 0.47
CA ARG A 322 -1.13 29.58 0.42
C ARG A 322 -2.39 30.32 -0.06
N GLY A 323 -3.16 30.90 0.88
CA GLY A 323 -4.35 31.68 0.55
C GLY A 323 -5.54 31.58 1.50
N ASP A 324 -5.60 30.63 2.43
CA ASP A 324 -6.70 30.60 3.43
C ASP A 324 -6.24 31.19 4.77
N GLU A 325 -6.47 32.48 4.93
CA GLU A 325 -6.58 33.13 6.25
C GLU A 325 -7.98 32.86 6.81
N SER A 326 -8.19 31.76 7.49
CA SER A 326 -9.32 31.60 8.41
C SER A 326 -8.85 30.90 9.69
N SER A 327 -8.99 31.66 10.73
CA SER A 327 -8.76 31.40 12.15
C SER A 327 -9.21 30.00 12.60
N ASP A 328 -8.24 29.16 12.99
CA ASP A 328 -8.39 28.27 14.12
C ASP A 328 -7.02 28.10 14.81
N ASN A 329 -6.93 28.65 16.01
CA ASN A 329 -5.78 28.64 16.89
C ASN A 329 -5.58 27.24 17.49
N SER A 330 -4.81 26.41 16.84
CA SER A 330 -4.01 25.36 17.49
C SER A 330 -2.66 25.32 16.79
N SER A 331 -1.74 26.11 17.34
CA SER A 331 -0.38 26.31 16.82
C SER A 331 0.46 25.05 16.90
N CYS A 332 0.70 24.42 15.76
CA CYS A 332 1.94 23.69 15.51
C CYS A 332 2.81 24.55 14.59
N LYS A 333 3.76 25.25 15.17
CA LYS A 333 4.78 25.98 14.41
C LYS A 333 5.63 25.00 13.64
N ILE A 334 5.58 25.08 12.31
CA ILE A 334 6.61 24.51 11.45
C ILE A 334 7.70 25.58 11.40
N GLU A 335 8.69 25.48 12.26
CA GLU A 335 9.96 26.16 12.09
C GLU A 335 10.69 25.44 10.95
N GLU A 336 11.25 26.21 10.03
CA GLU A 336 12.24 25.73 9.06
C GLU A 336 13.43 25.21 9.86
N ILE A 337 13.49 23.91 10.08
CA ILE A 337 14.57 23.26 10.81
C ILE A 337 15.57 22.75 9.76
N GLU A 338 16.47 23.63 9.33
CA GLU A 338 17.63 23.21 8.56
C GLU A 338 18.69 22.48 9.40
N ASP A 339 18.69 22.54 10.75
CA ASP A 339 19.84 22.14 11.54
C ASP A 339 19.67 21.17 12.72
N GLU A 340 18.45 20.68 13.07
CA GLU A 340 18.31 19.83 14.26
C GLU A 340 17.72 18.40 14.08
N ALA A 341 17.54 17.90 12.86
CA ALA A 341 17.10 16.52 12.65
C ALA A 341 18.26 15.50 12.78
N SER A 342 18.86 15.40 13.98
CA SER A 342 20.01 14.51 14.22
C SER A 342 19.68 13.01 14.25
N SER A 343 18.40 12.60 14.17
CA SER A 343 17.96 11.21 14.26
C SER A 343 17.34 10.61 13.00
N VAL A 344 17.03 11.41 11.98
CA VAL A 344 16.47 10.90 10.72
C VAL A 344 17.62 10.56 9.77
N PRO A 345 17.72 9.33 9.23
CA PRO A 345 18.76 8.98 8.28
C PRO A 345 18.67 9.88 7.04
N SER A 346 19.79 10.51 6.67
CA SER A 346 19.86 11.33 5.46
C SER A 346 19.81 10.41 4.23
N ILE A 347 18.78 10.55 3.42
CA ILE A 347 18.68 9.89 2.13
C ILE A 347 19.10 10.90 1.07
N LYS A 348 20.21 10.64 0.39
CA LYS A 348 20.72 11.51 -0.68
C LYS A 348 20.32 10.99 -2.05
N LYS A 349 20.06 11.91 -2.95
CA LYS A 349 19.82 11.63 -4.37
C LYS A 349 20.96 12.21 -5.20
N ALA A 350 21.47 11.41 -6.15
CA ALA A 350 22.37 11.86 -7.19
C ALA A 350 21.85 11.37 -8.55
N GLN A 351 22.17 12.10 -9.61
CA GLN A 351 21.76 11.75 -10.97
C GLN A 351 22.99 11.63 -11.87
N CYS A 352 23.12 10.49 -12.54
CA CYS A 352 24.15 10.24 -13.54
C CYS A 352 23.65 10.75 -14.91
N LYS A 353 24.45 11.56 -15.61
CA LYS A 353 24.20 11.87 -17.02
C LYS A 353 24.86 10.79 -17.85
N ILE A 354 24.07 9.87 -18.38
CA ILE A 354 24.52 8.96 -19.44
C ILE A 354 24.63 9.80 -20.72
N LYS A 355 25.87 9.90 -21.26
CA LYS A 355 26.13 10.51 -22.58
C LYS A 355 25.72 9.57 -23.67
#